data_963dbe3e559d3b25b1fdeb1e09b356d2
#
_entry.id   963dbe3e559d3b25b1fdeb1e09b356d2
#
_cell.length_a   1.000
_cell.length_b   1.000
_cell.length_c   1.000
_cell.angle_alpha   90.00
_cell.angle_beta   90.00
_cell.angle_gamma   90.00
#
_symmetry.space_group_name_H-M   'P 1'
#
loop_
_entity.id
_entity.type
_entity.pdbx_description
1 polymer ?
#
loop_
_entity_poly.entity_id
_entity_poly.type
_entity_poly.pdbx_seq_one_letter_code
_entity_poly.pdbx_strand_id
1 'polypeptide(L)'
;FALIGSKAEDGSGQLALFTSEDAIHWNYEKMIDQCKNRYGKMWECPDFFALDGCQVLIVSPQFMRAEGLEFHNGNNSIYFTGDYEKETMTYTRGDARQVDYGMDFYAPQTVETTDGRRVMIAWLQSWDNFMTPEDMDWTGLMTIPRELHVKDGSLVQLPVREIENYYTGERSYENVTLENQSAELDGITGRSFDMTVEVKKED
;
A
#
# COMPACT_ATOMS: atom_id res chain seq x y z
N PHE A 1 13.25 1.96 -18.36
CA PHE A 1 12.41 0.78 -18.16
C PHE A 1 10.97 1.20 -17.87
N ALA A 2 10.01 0.44 -18.40
CA ALA A 2 8.61 0.55 -18.02
C ALA A 2 8.06 -0.84 -17.67
N LEU A 3 7.26 -0.91 -16.62
CA LEU A 3 6.51 -2.10 -16.26
C LEU A 3 5.03 -1.88 -16.54
N ILE A 4 4.43 -2.82 -17.22
CA ILE A 4 3.02 -2.77 -17.60
C ILE A 4 2.30 -3.96 -17.02
N GLY A 5 1.35 -3.70 -16.13
CA GLY A 5 0.43 -4.70 -15.64
C GLY A 5 -0.59 -5.06 -16.69
N SER A 6 -0.95 -6.31 -16.75
CA SER A 6 -1.89 -6.83 -17.74
C SER A 6 -2.54 -8.14 -17.26
N LYS A 7 -3.35 -8.71 -18.16
CA LYS A 7 -4.00 -10.00 -17.98
C LYS A 7 -3.50 -10.99 -19.02
N ALA A 8 -3.06 -12.15 -18.57
CA ALA A 8 -2.64 -13.27 -19.42
C ALA A 8 -3.83 -13.99 -20.09
N GLU A 9 -3.56 -14.84 -21.08
CA GLU A 9 -4.58 -15.64 -21.79
C GLU A 9 -5.35 -16.56 -20.83
N ASP A 10 -4.68 -17.12 -19.81
CA ASP A 10 -5.31 -17.96 -18.80
C ASP A 10 -6.14 -17.17 -17.78
N GLY A 11 -6.20 -15.84 -17.91
CA GLY A 11 -6.91 -14.95 -17.03
C GLY A 11 -6.11 -14.46 -15.83
N SER A 12 -4.85 -14.86 -15.69
CA SER A 12 -3.98 -14.43 -14.59
C SER A 12 -3.50 -12.98 -14.75
N GLY A 13 -3.27 -12.30 -13.63
CA GLY A 13 -2.51 -11.06 -13.62
C GLY A 13 -1.04 -11.31 -13.97
N GLN A 14 -0.44 -10.41 -14.75
CA GLN A 14 0.94 -10.50 -15.19
C GLN A 14 1.61 -9.13 -15.34
N LEU A 15 2.94 -9.13 -15.42
CA LEU A 15 3.77 -7.94 -15.48
C LEU A 15 4.79 -8.04 -16.61
N ALA A 16 4.68 -7.18 -17.60
CA ALA A 16 5.59 -7.09 -18.74
C ALA A 16 6.62 -5.99 -18.55
N LEU A 17 7.87 -6.27 -18.95
CA LEU A 17 8.97 -5.32 -18.95
C LEU A 17 9.19 -4.81 -20.37
N PHE A 18 9.34 -3.49 -20.46
CA PHE A 18 9.74 -2.78 -21.67
C PHE A 18 10.97 -1.92 -21.41
N THR A 19 11.79 -1.74 -22.43
CA THR A 19 12.95 -0.86 -22.41
C THR A 19 12.85 0.20 -23.49
N SER A 20 13.47 1.35 -23.26
CA SER A 20 13.59 2.43 -24.21
C SER A 20 14.87 3.23 -23.95
N GLU A 21 15.49 3.73 -25.01
CA GLU A 21 16.62 4.67 -24.93
C GLU A 21 16.16 6.13 -24.94
N ASP A 22 14.98 6.41 -25.47
CA ASP A 22 14.47 7.76 -25.74
C ASP A 22 13.11 8.06 -25.08
N ALA A 23 12.52 7.10 -24.37
CA ALA A 23 11.18 7.14 -23.78
C ALA A 23 10.02 7.35 -24.80
N ILE A 24 10.31 7.20 -26.08
CA ILE A 24 9.34 7.30 -27.19
C ILE A 24 9.17 5.95 -27.86
N HIS A 25 10.29 5.28 -28.17
CA HIS A 25 10.30 3.96 -28.80
C HIS A 25 10.58 2.90 -27.76
N TRP A 26 9.61 2.01 -27.55
CA TRP A 26 9.65 0.98 -26.52
C TRP A 26 9.76 -0.42 -27.12
N ASN A 27 10.67 -1.21 -26.58
CA ASN A 27 10.84 -2.62 -26.94
C ASN A 27 10.33 -3.51 -25.82
N TYR A 28 9.52 -4.49 -26.17
CA TYR A 28 9.16 -5.56 -25.23
C TYR A 28 10.37 -6.45 -24.96
N GLU A 29 10.73 -6.60 -23.72
CA GLU A 29 11.83 -7.48 -23.30
C GLU A 29 11.34 -8.86 -22.90
N LYS A 30 10.51 -8.91 -21.87
CA LYS A 30 10.00 -10.17 -21.32
C LYS A 30 8.85 -9.99 -20.35
N MET A 31 8.21 -11.10 -20.04
CA MET A 31 7.32 -11.19 -18.88
C MET A 31 8.16 -11.37 -17.63
N ILE A 32 8.05 -10.41 -16.67
CA ILE A 32 8.80 -10.46 -15.41
C ILE A 32 8.10 -11.36 -14.40
N ASP A 33 6.77 -11.27 -14.32
CA ASP A 33 5.98 -12.02 -13.36
C ASP A 33 4.59 -12.37 -13.91
N GLN A 34 4.06 -13.48 -13.43
CA GLN A 34 2.70 -13.94 -13.71
C GLN A 34 2.16 -14.68 -12.49
N CYS A 35 0.98 -14.34 -12.03
CA CYS A 35 0.43 -14.89 -10.79
C CYS A 35 -0.16 -16.29 -10.90
N LYS A 36 -0.35 -16.82 -12.11
CA LYS A 36 -0.91 -18.17 -12.36
C LYS A 36 -2.22 -18.42 -11.60
N ASN A 37 -3.15 -17.48 -11.68
CA ASN A 37 -4.46 -17.49 -11.03
C ASN A 37 -4.46 -17.46 -9.49
N ARG A 38 -3.33 -17.20 -8.83
CA ARG A 38 -3.27 -17.12 -7.38
C ARG A 38 -3.65 -15.73 -6.84
N TYR A 39 -3.16 -14.66 -7.51
CA TYR A 39 -3.29 -13.29 -7.04
C TYR A 39 -4.07 -12.42 -8.03
N GLY A 40 -5.36 -12.70 -8.17
CA GLY A 40 -6.25 -11.93 -9.04
C GLY A 40 -6.09 -12.21 -10.53
N LYS A 41 -6.84 -11.47 -11.33
CA LYS A 41 -6.96 -11.69 -12.79
C LYS A 41 -6.37 -10.59 -13.64
N MET A 42 -6.22 -9.41 -13.11
CA MET A 42 -5.62 -8.25 -13.77
C MET A 42 -4.72 -7.60 -12.74
N TRP A 43 -3.51 -7.25 -13.14
CA TRP A 43 -2.61 -6.45 -12.31
C TRP A 43 -2.58 -5.04 -12.85
N GLU A 44 -3.02 -4.09 -12.03
CA GLU A 44 -3.00 -2.67 -12.34
C GLU A 44 -1.92 -1.95 -11.53
N CYS A 45 -1.57 -0.75 -11.95
CA CYS A 45 -0.72 0.19 -11.24
C CYS A 45 0.58 -0.43 -10.67
N PRO A 46 1.38 -1.15 -11.49
CA PRO A 46 2.63 -1.71 -10.99
C PRO A 46 3.59 -0.60 -10.56
N ASP A 47 4.21 -0.79 -9.41
CA ASP A 47 5.27 0.06 -8.89
C ASP A 47 6.42 -0.82 -8.41
N PHE A 48 7.64 -0.59 -8.93
CA PHE A 48 8.77 -1.48 -8.76
C PHE A 48 10.03 -0.71 -8.40
N PHE A 49 10.50 -0.86 -7.18
CA PHE A 49 11.58 -0.04 -6.65
C PHE A 49 12.44 -0.80 -5.64
N ALA A 50 13.69 -0.36 -5.50
CA ALA A 50 14.57 -0.83 -4.43
C ALA A 50 14.29 -0.05 -3.14
N LEU A 51 14.25 -0.76 -2.00
CA LEU A 51 14.04 -0.18 -0.68
C LEU A 51 14.70 -1.06 0.39
N ASP A 52 15.53 -0.47 1.24
CA ASP A 52 16.19 -1.11 2.39
C ASP A 52 16.86 -2.45 2.05
N GLY A 53 17.52 -2.51 0.88
CA GLY A 53 18.31 -3.66 0.45
C GLY A 53 17.51 -4.78 -0.22
N CYS A 54 16.23 -4.61 -0.48
CA CYS A 54 15.44 -5.54 -1.29
C CYS A 54 14.71 -4.83 -2.45
N GLN A 55 14.18 -5.62 -3.37
CA GLN A 55 13.32 -5.13 -4.44
C GLN A 55 11.85 -5.30 -4.04
N VAL A 56 11.10 -4.21 -4.08
CA VAL A 56 9.66 -4.21 -3.79
C VAL A 56 8.88 -4.10 -5.10
N LEU A 57 7.86 -4.92 -5.25
CA LEU A 57 6.84 -4.79 -6.29
C LEU A 57 5.50 -4.56 -5.60
N ILE A 58 4.82 -3.48 -5.95
CA ILE A 58 3.41 -3.25 -5.57
C ILE A 58 2.57 -3.39 -6.84
N VAL A 59 1.42 -4.04 -6.73
CA VAL A 59 0.41 -4.14 -7.79
C VAL A 59 -0.98 -4.06 -7.19
N SER A 60 -1.95 -3.63 -8.01
CA SER A 60 -3.36 -3.57 -7.63
C SER A 60 -4.17 -4.62 -8.43
N PRO A 61 -4.27 -5.86 -7.91
CA PRO A 61 -5.01 -6.91 -8.60
C PRO A 61 -6.52 -6.72 -8.49
N GLN A 62 -7.20 -7.05 -9.59
CA GLN A 62 -8.65 -7.22 -9.61
C GLN A 62 -9.03 -8.68 -9.38
N PHE A 63 -10.21 -8.91 -8.83
CA PHE A 63 -10.79 -10.24 -8.59
C PHE A 63 -9.90 -11.14 -7.72
N MET A 64 -9.38 -10.57 -6.64
CA MET A 64 -8.72 -11.34 -5.59
C MET A 64 -9.70 -12.30 -4.91
N ARG A 65 -9.16 -13.34 -4.31
CA ARG A 65 -9.90 -14.27 -3.45
C ARG A 65 -9.30 -14.22 -2.05
N ALA A 66 -10.17 -14.14 -1.05
CA ALA A 66 -9.74 -14.17 0.35
C ALA A 66 -9.01 -15.48 0.69
N GLU A 67 -7.92 -15.36 1.42
CA GLU A 67 -7.13 -16.46 1.97
C GLU A 67 -6.97 -16.23 3.48
N GLY A 68 -7.77 -16.91 4.31
CA GLY A 68 -7.78 -16.69 5.76
C GLY A 68 -8.22 -15.27 6.11
N LEU A 69 -7.33 -14.46 6.67
CA LEU A 69 -7.56 -13.05 6.99
C LEU A 69 -6.99 -12.09 5.94
N GLU A 70 -6.39 -12.60 4.87
CA GLU A 70 -5.80 -11.82 3.80
C GLU A 70 -6.75 -11.67 2.60
N PHE A 71 -6.56 -10.59 1.85
CA PHE A 71 -7.14 -10.37 0.53
C PHE A 71 -8.67 -10.36 0.48
N HIS A 72 -9.33 -9.85 1.52
CA HIS A 72 -10.80 -9.82 1.58
C HIS A 72 -11.46 -8.90 0.55
N ASN A 73 -10.75 -7.87 0.06
CA ASN A 73 -11.25 -7.00 -0.99
C ASN A 73 -11.04 -7.67 -2.35
N GLY A 74 -12.08 -7.75 -3.17
CA GLY A 74 -11.99 -8.27 -4.53
C GLY A 74 -11.06 -7.44 -5.42
N ASN A 75 -11.00 -6.12 -5.21
CA ASN A 75 -10.00 -5.22 -5.76
C ASN A 75 -9.06 -4.81 -4.63
N ASN A 76 -7.81 -5.24 -4.69
CA ASN A 76 -6.86 -5.16 -3.59
C ASN A 76 -5.57 -4.45 -4.03
N SER A 77 -4.73 -4.11 -3.08
CA SER A 77 -3.34 -3.71 -3.33
C SER A 77 -2.43 -4.62 -2.55
N ILE A 78 -1.54 -5.29 -3.25
CA ILE A 78 -0.61 -6.26 -2.68
C ILE A 78 0.83 -5.87 -2.98
N TYR A 79 1.74 -6.34 -2.15
CA TYR A 79 3.17 -6.19 -2.40
C TYR A 79 3.89 -7.53 -2.30
N PHE A 80 5.05 -7.55 -2.95
CA PHE A 80 6.04 -8.60 -2.85
C PHE A 80 7.38 -7.98 -2.50
N THR A 81 8.16 -8.66 -1.69
CA THR A 81 9.59 -8.39 -1.52
C THR A 81 10.40 -9.48 -2.17
N GLY A 82 11.57 -9.14 -2.67
CA GLY A 82 12.43 -10.12 -3.34
C GLY A 82 13.73 -9.53 -3.87
N ASP A 83 14.37 -10.28 -4.75
CA ASP A 83 15.63 -9.94 -5.39
C ASP A 83 15.45 -9.69 -6.88
N TYR A 84 16.12 -8.65 -7.40
CA TYR A 84 16.13 -8.35 -8.82
C TYR A 84 17.54 -8.40 -9.39
N GLU A 85 17.76 -9.34 -10.31
CA GLU A 85 19.00 -9.48 -11.05
C GLU A 85 18.95 -8.64 -12.33
N LYS A 86 19.77 -7.58 -12.40
CA LYS A 86 19.74 -6.60 -13.48
C LYS A 86 20.23 -7.15 -14.81
N GLU A 87 21.28 -7.98 -14.81
CA GLU A 87 21.87 -8.55 -16.01
C GLU A 87 20.90 -9.48 -16.73
N THR A 88 20.15 -10.25 -15.99
CA THR A 88 19.14 -11.17 -16.53
C THR A 88 17.73 -10.60 -16.56
N MET A 89 17.54 -9.41 -15.95
CA MET A 89 16.22 -8.80 -15.74
C MET A 89 15.23 -9.77 -15.11
N THR A 90 15.68 -10.49 -14.07
CA THR A 90 14.89 -11.52 -13.41
C THR A 90 14.52 -11.08 -12.01
N TYR A 91 13.23 -11.13 -11.70
CA TYR A 91 12.70 -10.89 -10.36
C TYR A 91 12.31 -12.21 -9.70
N THR A 92 12.90 -12.46 -8.53
CA THR A 92 12.57 -13.60 -7.68
C THR A 92 11.91 -13.10 -6.42
N ARG A 93 10.64 -13.35 -6.27
CA ARG A 93 9.82 -12.84 -5.17
C ARG A 93 9.34 -13.90 -4.21
N GLY A 94 9.01 -13.45 -3.01
CA GLY A 94 8.24 -14.21 -2.01
C GLY A 94 6.74 -14.26 -2.32
N ASP A 95 5.97 -14.65 -1.32
CA ASP A 95 4.51 -14.60 -1.37
C ASP A 95 3.99 -13.18 -1.25
N ALA A 96 2.79 -12.95 -1.81
CA ALA A 96 2.11 -11.68 -1.69
C ALA A 96 1.71 -11.40 -0.25
N ARG A 97 1.76 -10.11 0.10
CA ARG A 97 1.16 -9.57 1.33
C ARG A 97 0.29 -8.37 0.99
N GLN A 98 -0.71 -8.12 1.79
CA GLN A 98 -1.61 -6.98 1.61
C GLN A 98 -0.92 -5.68 2.01
N VAL A 99 -1.09 -4.63 1.20
CA VAL A 99 -0.52 -3.31 1.51
C VAL A 99 -1.29 -2.64 2.63
N ASP A 100 -2.62 -2.76 2.62
CA ASP A 100 -3.51 -2.14 3.59
C ASP A 100 -4.69 -3.07 3.89
N TYR A 101 -5.07 -3.19 5.16
CA TYR A 101 -6.17 -4.06 5.62
C TYR A 101 -7.52 -3.35 5.69
N GLY A 102 -7.59 -2.07 5.32
CA GLY A 102 -8.84 -1.33 5.20
C GLY A 102 -9.64 -1.77 3.99
N MET A 103 -10.95 -1.49 4.01
CA MET A 103 -11.85 -1.80 2.88
C MET A 103 -11.63 -0.86 1.69
N ASP A 104 -11.14 0.34 1.93
CA ASP A 104 -11.00 1.41 0.96
C ASP A 104 -9.52 1.79 0.78
N PHE A 105 -8.81 0.99 -0.01
CA PHE A 105 -7.42 1.27 -0.39
C PHE A 105 -7.11 0.63 -1.74
N TYR A 106 -6.74 1.45 -2.73
CA TYR A 106 -6.44 0.96 -4.08
C TYR A 106 -5.43 1.83 -4.82
N ALA A 107 -4.76 1.23 -5.81
CA ALA A 107 -3.87 1.90 -6.77
C ALA A 107 -2.78 2.78 -6.13
N PRO A 108 -2.03 2.29 -5.11
CA PRO A 108 -0.92 3.03 -4.55
C PRO A 108 0.17 3.28 -5.59
N GLN A 109 0.80 4.44 -5.50
CA GLN A 109 2.00 4.79 -6.25
C GLN A 109 3.01 5.42 -5.31
N THR A 110 4.29 5.22 -5.60
CA THR A 110 5.37 5.74 -4.76
C THR A 110 6.30 6.66 -5.54
N VAL A 111 6.96 7.53 -4.80
CA VAL A 111 8.03 8.40 -5.32
C VAL A 111 9.20 8.41 -4.35
N GLU A 112 10.41 8.44 -4.88
CA GLU A 112 11.59 8.76 -4.11
C GLU A 112 11.71 10.28 -3.98
N THR A 113 11.74 10.75 -2.75
CA THR A 113 11.89 12.17 -2.44
C THR A 113 13.34 12.62 -2.57
N THR A 114 13.58 13.92 -2.62
CA THR A 114 14.93 14.49 -2.77
C THR A 114 15.84 14.20 -1.57
N ASP A 115 15.28 13.86 -0.43
CA ASP A 115 16.00 13.44 0.79
C ASP A 115 16.14 11.91 0.92
N GLY A 116 15.79 11.16 -0.13
CA GLY A 116 16.01 9.72 -0.25
C GLY A 116 14.93 8.84 0.41
N ARG A 117 13.84 9.41 0.90
CA ARG A 117 12.69 8.64 1.41
C ARG A 117 11.86 8.09 0.25
N ARG A 118 11.25 6.94 0.45
CA ARG A 118 10.19 6.42 -0.45
C ARG A 118 8.83 6.75 0.17
N VAL A 119 8.03 7.54 -0.54
CA VAL A 119 6.72 7.99 -0.07
C VAL A 119 5.63 7.48 -0.97
N MET A 120 4.59 6.92 -0.39
CA MET A 120 3.42 6.34 -1.06
C MET A 120 2.18 7.20 -0.82
N ILE A 121 1.35 7.31 -1.86
CA ILE A 121 -0.02 7.80 -1.78
C ILE A 121 -0.94 6.83 -2.52
N ALA A 122 -2.17 6.67 -2.04
CA ALA A 122 -3.14 5.76 -2.65
C ALA A 122 -4.54 6.38 -2.67
N TRP A 123 -5.40 5.83 -3.52
CA TRP A 123 -6.82 6.14 -3.51
C TRP A 123 -7.47 5.45 -2.29
N LEU A 124 -8.03 6.26 -1.40
CA LEU A 124 -8.72 5.80 -0.19
C LEU A 124 -10.20 5.52 -0.53
N GLN A 125 -10.37 4.62 -1.43
CA GLN A 125 -11.63 4.03 -1.90
C GLN A 125 -11.28 2.76 -2.68
N SER A 126 -12.24 1.96 -3.03
CA SER A 126 -12.07 0.83 -3.94
C SER A 126 -13.23 0.76 -4.94
N TRP A 127 -13.05 -0.02 -6.00
CA TRP A 127 -14.07 -0.23 -7.01
C TRP A 127 -15.36 -0.87 -6.46
N ASP A 128 -15.26 -1.55 -5.31
CA ASP A 128 -16.38 -2.24 -4.67
C ASP A 128 -17.21 -1.32 -3.76
N ASN A 129 -16.75 -0.09 -3.53
CA ASN A 129 -17.42 0.88 -2.68
C ASN A 129 -17.88 2.11 -3.49
N PHE A 130 -19.20 2.32 -3.53
CA PHE A 130 -19.85 3.39 -4.27
C PHE A 130 -20.45 4.49 -3.38
N MET A 131 -19.99 4.60 -2.13
CA MET A 131 -20.53 5.61 -1.24
C MET A 131 -20.11 7.02 -1.68
N THR A 132 -21.09 7.80 -2.10
CA THR A 132 -20.97 9.24 -2.29
C THR A 132 -21.78 9.92 -1.21
N PRO A 133 -21.18 10.70 -0.32
CA PRO A 133 -21.94 11.47 0.68
C PRO A 133 -22.93 12.43 0.01
N GLU A 134 -24.17 12.47 0.50
CA GLU A 134 -25.25 13.25 -0.12
C GLU A 134 -24.99 14.77 -0.17
N ASP A 135 -24.17 15.27 0.77
CA ASP A 135 -23.89 16.70 0.93
C ASP A 135 -22.52 17.13 0.35
N MET A 136 -21.90 16.30 -0.50
CA MET A 136 -20.57 16.60 -1.08
C MET A 136 -20.62 16.70 -2.60
N ASP A 137 -19.99 17.74 -3.15
CA ASP A 137 -19.80 17.94 -4.59
C ASP A 137 -18.66 17.08 -5.18
N TRP A 138 -18.04 16.22 -4.37
CA TRP A 138 -16.93 15.36 -4.76
C TRP A 138 -17.05 13.98 -4.11
N THR A 139 -16.36 12.99 -4.68
CA THR A 139 -16.26 11.63 -4.16
C THR A 139 -14.81 11.14 -4.23
N GLY A 140 -14.49 10.17 -3.36
CA GLY A 140 -13.14 9.63 -3.23
C GLY A 140 -12.23 10.50 -2.37
N LEU A 141 -11.24 9.85 -1.77
CA LEU A 141 -10.22 10.47 -0.93
C LEU A 141 -8.85 9.91 -1.35
N MET A 142 -7.80 10.66 -1.06
CA MET A 142 -6.44 10.14 -1.07
C MET A 142 -6.01 9.82 0.36
N THR A 143 -5.14 8.86 0.52
CA THR A 143 -4.52 8.59 1.82
C THR A 143 -3.67 9.77 2.28
N ILE A 144 -3.42 9.88 3.58
CA ILE A 144 -2.24 10.61 4.05
C ILE A 144 -1.01 9.97 3.40
N PRO A 145 -0.04 10.74 2.88
CA PRO A 145 1.20 10.18 2.36
C PRO A 145 1.92 9.36 3.43
N ARG A 146 2.48 8.21 3.02
CA ARG A 146 3.14 7.25 3.92
C ARG A 146 4.59 7.06 3.53
N GLU A 147 5.50 7.22 4.47
CA GLU A 147 6.90 6.87 4.32
C GLU A 147 7.04 5.34 4.45
N LEU A 148 7.76 4.73 3.51
CA LEU A 148 7.91 3.28 3.41
C LEU A 148 9.28 2.84 3.87
N HIS A 149 9.31 1.69 4.56
CA HIS A 149 10.52 0.94 4.90
C HIS A 149 10.28 -0.55 4.71
N VAL A 150 11.37 -1.32 4.61
CA VAL A 150 11.30 -2.78 4.68
C VAL A 150 12.02 -3.24 5.94
N LYS A 151 11.32 -3.98 6.78
CA LYS A 151 11.86 -4.59 7.99
C LYS A 151 11.48 -6.07 8.05
N ASP A 152 12.47 -6.93 8.17
CA ASP A 152 12.28 -8.38 8.23
C ASP A 152 11.42 -8.92 7.07
N GLY A 153 11.68 -8.40 5.85
CA GLY A 153 10.96 -8.74 4.63
C GLY A 153 9.50 -8.23 4.55
N SER A 154 9.09 -7.40 5.49
CA SER A 154 7.76 -6.78 5.54
C SER A 154 7.83 -5.30 5.21
N LEU A 155 6.88 -4.82 4.40
CA LEU A 155 6.71 -3.39 4.13
C LEU A 155 6.11 -2.71 5.37
N VAL A 156 6.84 -1.77 5.93
CA VAL A 156 6.43 -0.93 7.06
C VAL A 156 6.03 0.44 6.53
N GLN A 157 4.94 0.98 7.04
CA GLN A 157 4.37 2.25 6.60
C GLN A 157 4.16 3.16 7.79
N LEU A 158 4.62 4.39 7.69
CA LEU A 158 4.43 5.44 8.69
C LEU A 158 3.87 6.69 8.01
N PRO A 159 2.99 7.46 8.65
CA PRO A 159 2.64 8.78 8.15
C PRO A 159 3.90 9.61 7.90
N VAL A 160 3.91 10.39 6.82
CA VAL A 160 5.05 11.29 6.58
C VAL A 160 5.23 12.26 7.76
N ARG A 161 6.47 12.48 8.16
CA ARG A 161 6.82 13.32 9.32
C ARG A 161 6.31 14.76 9.21
N GLU A 162 6.09 15.24 8.01
CA GLU A 162 5.59 16.59 7.75
C GLU A 162 4.17 16.83 8.30
N ILE A 163 3.42 15.77 8.63
CA ILE A 163 2.09 15.91 9.25
C ILE A 163 2.16 16.55 10.63
N GLU A 164 3.28 16.40 11.32
CA GLU A 164 3.51 17.01 12.64
C GLU A 164 3.45 18.54 12.58
N ASN A 165 3.73 19.15 11.41
CA ASN A 165 3.64 20.60 11.21
C ASN A 165 2.18 21.12 11.33
N TYR A 166 1.21 20.25 11.28
CA TYR A 166 -0.22 20.56 11.38
C TYR A 166 -0.80 20.34 12.78
N TYR A 167 0.01 19.87 13.73
CA TYR A 167 -0.45 19.66 15.10
C TYR A 167 -0.66 21.02 15.78
N THR A 168 -1.85 21.20 16.35
CA THR A 168 -2.26 22.46 17.00
C THR A 168 -2.43 22.34 18.51
N GLY A 169 -2.35 21.13 19.04
CA GLY A 169 -2.49 20.88 20.47
C GLY A 169 -2.11 19.44 20.82
N GLU A 170 -1.69 19.25 22.05
CA GLU A 170 -1.32 17.93 22.58
C GLU A 170 -2.02 17.70 23.92
N ARG A 171 -2.35 16.44 24.18
CA ARG A 171 -2.81 15.94 25.48
C ARG A 171 -2.13 14.62 25.76
N SER A 172 -1.73 14.44 27.00
CA SER A 172 -1.15 13.19 27.48
C SER A 172 -1.90 12.72 28.72
N TYR A 173 -2.16 11.44 28.78
CA TYR A 173 -2.80 10.77 29.93
C TYR A 173 -1.92 9.60 30.32
N GLU A 174 -1.59 9.51 31.60
CA GLU A 174 -0.74 8.45 32.11
C GLU A 174 -1.45 7.70 33.23
N ASN A 175 -1.14 6.42 33.37
CA ASN A 175 -1.66 5.56 34.44
C ASN A 175 -3.19 5.49 34.50
N VAL A 176 -3.85 5.51 33.35
CA VAL A 176 -5.29 5.31 33.25
C VAL A 176 -5.58 3.82 33.43
N THR A 177 -6.27 3.45 34.52
CA THR A 177 -6.66 2.08 34.78
C THR A 177 -8.15 1.88 34.48
N LEU A 178 -8.46 0.82 33.72
CA LEU A 178 -9.82 0.44 33.35
C LEU A 178 -10.14 -0.96 33.85
N GLU A 179 -11.08 -1.07 34.77
CA GLU A 179 -11.57 -2.34 35.30
C GLU A 179 -13.04 -2.51 34.93
N ASN A 180 -13.32 -3.25 33.83
CA ASN A 180 -14.69 -3.50 33.34
C ASN A 180 -15.53 -2.22 33.13
N GLN A 181 -14.90 -1.13 32.75
CA GLN A 181 -15.54 0.17 32.56
C GLN A 181 -14.94 0.90 31.34
N SER A 182 -15.59 1.97 30.91
CA SER A 182 -15.07 2.94 29.96
C SER A 182 -14.79 4.27 30.65
N ALA A 183 -13.81 5.01 30.17
CA ALA A 183 -13.54 6.37 30.60
C ALA A 183 -13.46 7.31 29.38
N GLU A 184 -13.98 8.51 29.52
CA GLU A 184 -13.76 9.57 28.57
C GLU A 184 -12.46 10.31 28.91
N LEU A 185 -11.70 10.65 27.89
CA LEU A 185 -10.47 11.44 28.02
C LEU A 185 -10.82 12.92 27.79
N ASP A 186 -10.85 13.71 28.84
CA ASP A 186 -11.23 15.11 28.81
C ASP A 186 -10.28 15.96 27.95
N GLY A 187 -10.84 16.92 27.23
CA GLY A 187 -10.07 17.93 26.49
C GLY A 187 -9.58 17.49 25.12
N ILE A 188 -10.06 16.34 24.62
CA ILE A 188 -9.90 15.92 23.23
C ILE A 188 -11.25 16.00 22.53
N THR A 189 -11.36 16.89 21.57
CA THR A 189 -12.54 17.01 20.71
C THR A 189 -12.10 17.33 19.28
N GLY A 190 -12.67 16.64 18.29
CA GLY A 190 -12.35 16.86 16.89
C GLY A 190 -12.56 15.65 16.02
N ARG A 191 -12.30 15.81 14.73
CA ARG A 191 -12.37 14.72 13.73
C ARG A 191 -10.99 14.29 13.21
N SER A 192 -9.98 15.13 13.43
CA SER A 192 -8.64 14.89 12.92
C SER A 192 -7.66 14.95 14.09
N PHE A 193 -7.07 13.80 14.42
CA PHE A 193 -6.07 13.71 15.48
C PHE A 193 -5.12 12.54 15.17
N ASP A 194 -3.92 12.64 15.71
CA ASP A 194 -2.95 11.56 15.83
C ASP A 194 -2.98 11.06 17.27
N MET A 195 -2.98 9.75 17.47
CA MET A 195 -3.10 9.15 18.79
C MET A 195 -2.15 7.98 18.94
N THR A 196 -1.32 8.03 19.98
CA THR A 196 -0.50 6.90 20.40
C THR A 196 -1.06 6.34 21.71
N VAL A 197 -1.30 5.04 21.76
CA VAL A 197 -1.84 4.35 22.94
C VAL A 197 -0.93 3.19 23.33
N GLU A 198 -0.40 3.22 24.54
CA GLU A 198 0.28 2.07 25.15
C GLU A 198 -0.67 1.35 26.08
N VAL A 199 -0.93 0.07 25.83
CA VAL A 199 -1.83 -0.76 26.64
C VAL A 199 -1.02 -1.84 27.31
N LYS A 200 -1.13 -1.93 28.64
CA LYS A 200 -0.60 -3.02 29.43
C LYS A 200 -1.75 -3.82 30.02
N LYS A 201 -1.73 -5.13 29.83
CA LYS A 201 -2.66 -6.03 30.51
C LYS A 201 -2.02 -6.40 31.85
N GLU A 202 -2.74 -6.18 32.94
CA GLU A 202 -2.42 -6.74 34.24
C GLU A 202 -3.22 -8.04 34.41
N ASP A 203 -2.53 -9.12 34.86
CA ASP A 203 -3.12 -10.46 35.08
C ASP A 203 -3.89 -10.52 36.37
#